data_b137c069bc53f87ec6d5eae1337e4ce7
#
_entry.id   b137c069bc53f87ec6d5eae1337e4ce7
#
_cell.length_a   1.000
_cell.length_b   1.000
_cell.length_c   1.000
_cell.angle_alpha   90.00
_cell.angle_beta   90.00
_cell.angle_gamma   90.00
#
_symmetry.space_group_name_H-M   'P 1'
#
loop_
_entity.id
_entity.type
_entity.pdbx_description
1 polymer ?
#
loop_
_entity_poly.entity_id
_entity_poly.type
_entity_poly.pdbx_seq_one_letter_code
_entity_poly.pdbx_strand_id
1 'polypeptide(L)'
;KIVYAADAIVYTEAANTFKGLAAQRLRWKRGRFQTFLEHRNLFFSEGKKHNKLLTWLVLPLALFGDIQLFFEVFFLFFLYIYSFLTQDFSSFLSGIIVVSLMFFVQIWDDKTIKKSDLVTLYLLAPIGWLLFYVTTVIEYRALVKAVWGLARGKELAWQKWQRVGITVDKIKSP
;
A
#
# COMPACT_ATOMS: atom_id res chain seq x y z
N LYS A 1 14.72 19.13 -14.39
CA LYS A 1 15.48 18.64 -13.22
C LYS A 1 14.51 18.63 -12.03
N ILE A 2 14.33 17.50 -11.39
CA ILE A 2 13.53 17.37 -10.16
C ILE A 2 14.49 17.51 -8.99
N VAL A 3 14.12 18.33 -8.00
CA VAL A 3 14.92 18.56 -6.79
C VAL A 3 14.05 18.22 -5.58
N TYR A 4 14.62 17.53 -4.62
CA TYR A 4 14.00 17.25 -3.35
C TYR A 4 14.14 18.46 -2.42
N ALA A 5 13.02 18.91 -1.86
CA ALA A 5 12.98 20.00 -0.86
C ALA A 5 12.62 19.40 0.50
N ALA A 6 13.63 19.20 1.36
CA ALA A 6 13.46 18.54 2.66
C ALA A 6 12.55 19.35 3.62
N ASP A 7 12.53 20.66 3.46
CA ASP A 7 11.77 21.57 4.33
C ASP A 7 10.32 21.77 3.90
N ALA A 8 9.91 21.19 2.76
CA ALA A 8 8.54 21.30 2.24
C ALA A 8 7.66 20.21 2.88
N ILE A 9 7.09 20.50 4.05
CA ILE A 9 6.19 19.59 4.78
C ILE A 9 4.75 19.80 4.31
N VAL A 10 4.10 18.72 3.88
CA VAL A 10 2.70 18.72 3.47
C VAL A 10 1.89 17.82 4.40
N TYR A 11 0.91 18.40 5.08
CA TYR A 11 -0.05 17.65 5.86
C TYR A 11 -1.20 17.20 4.96
N THR A 12 -1.52 15.91 5.01
CA THR A 12 -2.59 15.33 4.22
C THR A 12 -3.49 14.45 5.08
N GLU A 13 -4.77 14.47 4.76
CA GLU A 13 -5.77 13.65 5.44
C GLU A 13 -5.75 12.23 4.86
N ALA A 14 -5.67 11.23 5.73
CA ALA A 14 -5.81 9.82 5.35
C ALA A 14 -7.29 9.47 5.10
N ALA A 15 -7.53 8.39 4.37
CA ALA A 15 -8.88 7.86 4.21
C ALA A 15 -9.41 7.33 5.55
N ASN A 16 -10.53 7.87 6.01
CA ASN A 16 -11.17 7.55 7.29
C ASN A 16 -12.21 6.43 7.19
N THR A 17 -12.47 5.93 5.99
CA THR A 17 -13.43 4.85 5.73
C THR A 17 -12.83 3.80 4.78
N PHE A 18 -13.25 2.55 4.89
CA PHE A 18 -12.83 1.48 3.96
C PHE A 18 -13.22 1.79 2.51
N LYS A 19 -14.37 2.44 2.28
CA LYS A 19 -14.79 2.88 0.96
C LYS A 19 -13.84 3.96 0.40
N GLY A 20 -13.45 4.92 1.23
CA GLY A 20 -12.47 5.95 0.88
C GLY A 20 -11.11 5.35 0.57
N LEU A 21 -10.64 4.40 1.40
CA LEU A 21 -9.39 3.67 1.20
C LEU A 21 -9.42 2.89 -0.12
N ALA A 22 -10.50 2.16 -0.40
CA ALA A 22 -10.65 1.41 -1.66
C ALA A 22 -10.63 2.33 -2.89
N ALA A 23 -11.29 3.48 -2.84
CA ALA A 23 -11.26 4.47 -3.91
C ALA A 23 -9.86 5.06 -4.10
N GLN A 24 -9.14 5.35 -3.00
CA GLN A 24 -7.76 5.83 -3.04
C GLN A 24 -6.82 4.80 -3.66
N ARG A 25 -6.89 3.52 -3.24
CA ARG A 25 -6.07 2.43 -3.78
C ARG A 25 -6.34 2.16 -5.25
N LEU A 26 -7.62 2.17 -5.66
CA LEU A 26 -7.99 2.02 -7.06
C LEU A 26 -7.37 3.13 -7.94
N ARG A 27 -7.43 4.37 -7.48
CA ARG A 27 -6.83 5.50 -8.17
C ARG A 27 -5.31 5.36 -8.31
N TRP A 28 -4.62 4.92 -7.23
CA TRP A 28 -3.17 4.73 -7.26
C TRP A 28 -2.75 3.57 -8.19
N LYS A 29 -3.44 2.44 -8.11
CA LYS A 29 -3.15 1.30 -8.99
C LYS A 29 -3.37 1.68 -10.45
N ARG A 30 -4.47 2.35 -10.74
CA ARG A 30 -4.77 2.81 -12.10
C ARG A 30 -3.72 3.79 -12.64
N GLY A 31 -3.39 4.83 -11.89
CA GLY A 31 -2.37 5.80 -12.29
C GLY A 31 -1.01 5.13 -12.53
N ARG A 32 -0.63 4.17 -11.67
CA ARG A 32 0.60 3.39 -11.86
C ARG A 32 0.59 2.61 -13.17
N PHE A 33 -0.47 1.85 -13.46
CA PHE A 33 -0.56 1.10 -14.71
C PHE A 33 -0.61 1.99 -15.96
N GLN A 34 -1.32 3.10 -15.91
CA GLN A 34 -1.30 4.09 -16.99
C GLN A 34 0.12 4.59 -17.24
N THR A 35 0.84 4.96 -16.18
CA THR A 35 2.24 5.37 -16.27
C THR A 35 3.13 4.27 -16.85
N PHE A 36 2.95 3.01 -16.45
CA PHE A 36 3.73 1.89 -17.00
C PHE A 36 3.46 1.69 -18.50
N LEU A 37 2.22 1.78 -18.93
CA LEU A 37 1.85 1.63 -20.35
C LEU A 37 2.37 2.80 -21.19
N GLU A 38 2.23 4.02 -20.71
CA GLU A 38 2.69 5.23 -21.42
C GLU A 38 4.21 5.29 -21.53
N HIS A 39 4.90 4.87 -20.47
CA HIS A 39 6.36 4.90 -20.39
C HIS A 39 6.99 3.50 -20.49
N ARG A 40 6.34 2.55 -21.17
CA ARG A 40 6.85 1.18 -21.34
C ARG A 40 8.25 1.09 -21.94
N ASN A 41 8.62 2.09 -22.74
CA ASN A 41 9.94 2.22 -23.35
C ASN A 41 11.06 2.52 -22.35
N LEU A 42 10.73 2.87 -21.10
CA LEU A 42 11.71 3.08 -20.04
C LEU A 42 12.12 1.75 -19.37
N PHE A 43 11.28 0.71 -19.43
CA PHE A 43 11.65 -0.58 -18.87
C PHE A 43 12.86 -1.17 -19.60
N PHE A 44 13.90 -1.49 -18.84
CA PHE A 44 15.17 -2.04 -19.35
C PHE A 44 15.86 -1.16 -20.39
N SER A 45 15.62 0.15 -20.37
CA SER A 45 16.20 1.08 -21.34
C SER A 45 17.70 1.27 -21.11
N GLU A 46 18.48 1.16 -22.19
CA GLU A 46 19.92 1.41 -22.22
C GLU A 46 20.28 2.85 -22.66
N GLY A 47 19.28 3.68 -22.93
CA GLY A 47 19.50 5.05 -23.39
C GLY A 47 20.34 5.88 -22.42
N LYS A 48 21.39 6.55 -22.94
CA LYS A 48 22.34 7.36 -22.13
C LYS A 48 21.66 8.46 -21.28
N LYS A 49 20.47 8.91 -21.69
CA LYS A 49 19.68 9.94 -20.98
C LYS A 49 18.87 9.38 -19.81
N HIS A 50 18.69 8.06 -19.73
CA HIS A 50 17.85 7.42 -18.75
C HIS A 50 18.67 6.95 -17.55
N ASN A 51 18.10 7.11 -16.35
CA ASN A 51 18.72 6.61 -15.13
C ASN A 51 18.59 5.09 -15.08
N LYS A 52 19.71 4.37 -15.13
CA LYS A 52 19.76 2.90 -15.15
C LYS A 52 19.14 2.27 -13.90
N LEU A 53 19.32 2.88 -12.73
CA LEU A 53 18.69 2.40 -11.50
C LEU A 53 17.16 2.42 -11.62
N LEU A 54 16.61 3.49 -12.18
CA LEU A 54 15.16 3.61 -12.42
C LEU A 54 14.67 2.56 -13.42
N THR A 55 15.35 2.41 -14.55
CA THR A 55 14.88 1.60 -15.68
C THR A 55 15.08 0.10 -15.47
N TRP A 56 16.15 -0.31 -14.77
CA TRP A 56 16.51 -1.72 -14.59
C TRP A 56 16.12 -2.29 -13.23
N LEU A 57 15.91 -1.45 -12.24
CA LEU A 57 15.57 -1.93 -10.89
C LEU A 57 14.21 -1.40 -10.42
N VAL A 58 14.02 -0.09 -10.33
CA VAL A 58 12.83 0.50 -9.69
C VAL A 58 11.55 0.18 -10.45
N LEU A 59 11.53 0.37 -11.78
CA LEU A 59 10.35 0.09 -12.60
C LEU A 59 10.01 -1.42 -12.64
N PRO A 60 10.97 -2.34 -12.91
CA PRO A 60 10.69 -3.77 -12.85
C PRO A 60 10.24 -4.25 -11.47
N LEU A 61 10.85 -3.79 -10.38
CA LEU A 61 10.43 -4.14 -9.02
C LEU A 61 9.02 -3.63 -8.69
N ALA A 62 8.67 -2.42 -9.15
CA ALA A 62 7.32 -1.89 -8.96
C ALA A 62 6.27 -2.71 -9.70
N LEU A 63 6.56 -3.15 -10.93
CA LEU A 63 5.70 -4.07 -11.69
C LEU A 63 5.62 -5.45 -11.01
N PHE A 64 6.77 -5.99 -10.59
CA PHE A 64 6.83 -7.27 -9.88
C PHE A 64 5.98 -7.25 -8.60
N GLY A 65 6.01 -6.16 -7.82
CA GLY A 65 5.17 -6.01 -6.63
C GLY A 65 3.66 -6.09 -6.93
N ASP A 66 3.21 -5.55 -8.07
CA ASP A 66 1.81 -5.69 -8.49
C ASP A 66 1.48 -7.13 -8.97
N ILE A 67 2.42 -7.80 -9.64
CA ILE A 67 2.28 -9.23 -10.01
C ILE A 67 2.26 -10.10 -8.76
N GLN A 68 3.17 -9.87 -7.81
CA GLN A 68 3.21 -10.58 -6.53
C GLN A 68 1.88 -10.44 -5.78
N LEU A 69 1.33 -9.22 -5.67
CA LEU A 69 0.05 -8.99 -5.03
C LEU A 69 -1.09 -9.78 -5.68
N PHE A 70 -1.05 -9.95 -7.01
CA PHE A 70 -2.04 -10.76 -7.72
C PHE A 70 -2.01 -12.22 -7.25
N PHE A 71 -0.84 -12.78 -7.04
CA PHE A 71 -0.67 -14.16 -6.57
C PHE A 71 -0.77 -14.32 -5.05
N GLU A 72 -0.52 -13.28 -4.29
CA GLU A 72 -0.51 -13.31 -2.80
C GLU A 72 -1.82 -13.85 -2.22
N VAL A 73 -2.96 -13.45 -2.78
CA VAL A 73 -4.28 -13.93 -2.33
C VAL A 73 -4.41 -15.45 -2.51
N PHE A 74 -3.88 -16.00 -3.61
CA PHE A 74 -3.88 -17.44 -3.85
C PHE A 74 -2.94 -18.15 -2.88
N PHE A 75 -1.74 -17.62 -2.65
CA PHE A 75 -0.81 -18.17 -1.67
C PHE A 75 -1.40 -18.20 -0.26
N LEU A 76 -2.05 -17.14 0.16
CA LEU A 76 -2.73 -17.08 1.45
C LEU A 76 -3.84 -18.16 1.53
N PHE A 77 -4.65 -18.28 0.50
CA PHE A 77 -5.69 -19.31 0.44
C PHE A 77 -5.11 -20.73 0.55
N PHE A 78 -4.07 -21.04 -0.21
CA PHE A 78 -3.39 -22.33 -0.14
C PHE A 78 -2.73 -22.56 1.22
N LEU A 79 -2.13 -21.54 1.84
CA LEU A 79 -1.56 -21.63 3.17
C LEU A 79 -2.61 -22.02 4.22
N TYR A 80 -3.80 -21.41 4.14
CA TYR A 80 -4.89 -21.76 5.03
C TYR A 80 -5.37 -23.20 4.85
N ILE A 81 -5.56 -23.62 3.60
CA ILE A 81 -5.95 -25.01 3.31
C ILE A 81 -4.88 -25.98 3.82
N TYR A 82 -3.62 -25.71 3.54
CA TYR A 82 -2.50 -26.54 4.00
C TYR A 82 -2.49 -26.64 5.54
N SER A 83 -2.53 -25.52 6.24
CA SER A 83 -2.54 -25.51 7.71
C SER A 83 -3.72 -26.24 8.30
N PHE A 84 -4.89 -26.15 7.66
CA PHE A 84 -6.08 -26.87 8.13
C PHE A 84 -5.99 -28.39 7.87
N LEU A 85 -5.48 -28.81 6.71
CA LEU A 85 -5.34 -30.24 6.38
C LEU A 85 -4.24 -30.93 7.19
N THR A 86 -3.11 -30.23 7.44
CA THR A 86 -1.97 -30.78 8.19
C THR A 86 -2.07 -30.57 9.68
N GLN A 87 -3.05 -29.77 10.15
CA GLN A 87 -3.16 -29.31 11.55
C GLN A 87 -1.89 -28.58 12.04
N ASP A 88 -1.06 -28.08 11.10
CA ASP A 88 0.14 -27.31 11.40
C ASP A 88 -0.12 -25.81 11.19
N PHE A 89 -0.27 -25.09 12.29
CA PHE A 89 -0.49 -23.66 12.32
C PHE A 89 0.77 -22.85 12.60
N SER A 90 1.95 -23.47 12.58
CA SER A 90 3.24 -22.82 12.91
C SER A 90 3.56 -21.68 11.94
N SER A 91 3.33 -21.88 10.63
CA SER A 91 3.54 -20.86 9.60
C SER A 91 2.57 -19.67 9.76
N PHE A 92 1.34 -19.94 10.14
CA PHE A 92 0.34 -18.91 10.41
C PHE A 92 0.69 -18.09 11.65
N LEU A 93 1.07 -18.77 12.75
CA LEU A 93 1.48 -18.12 13.99
C LEU A 93 2.73 -17.26 13.79
N SER A 94 3.73 -17.77 13.07
CA SER A 94 4.94 -16.99 12.73
C SER A 94 4.62 -15.75 11.89
N GLY A 95 3.69 -15.84 10.95
CA GLY A 95 3.20 -14.68 10.19
C GLY A 95 2.56 -13.61 11.07
N ILE A 96 1.70 -14.01 12.01
CA ILE A 96 1.10 -13.09 12.99
C ILE A 96 2.18 -12.39 13.83
N ILE A 97 3.17 -13.16 14.32
CA ILE A 97 4.26 -12.62 15.15
C ILE A 97 5.07 -11.59 14.35
N VAL A 98 5.47 -11.93 13.11
CA VAL A 98 6.27 -11.03 12.26
C VAL A 98 5.51 -9.73 11.97
N VAL A 99 4.24 -9.81 11.58
CA VAL A 99 3.43 -8.61 11.30
C VAL A 99 3.25 -7.77 12.58
N SER A 100 3.01 -8.40 13.73
CA SER A 100 2.90 -7.69 15.00
C SER A 100 4.20 -6.97 15.36
N LEU A 101 5.35 -7.62 15.20
CA LEU A 101 6.66 -7.00 15.42
C LEU A 101 6.90 -5.81 14.49
N MET A 102 6.49 -5.89 13.23
CA MET A 102 6.57 -4.76 12.29
C MET A 102 5.75 -3.56 12.79
N PHE A 103 4.53 -3.79 13.31
CA PHE A 103 3.74 -2.72 13.92
C PHE A 103 4.42 -2.14 15.17
N PHE A 104 4.99 -2.96 16.03
CA PHE A 104 5.75 -2.48 17.20
C PHE A 104 6.91 -1.56 16.79
N VAL A 105 7.68 -1.97 15.79
CA VAL A 105 8.83 -1.17 15.29
C VAL A 105 8.33 0.15 14.70
N GLN A 106 7.25 0.14 13.90
CA GLN A 106 6.69 1.36 13.32
C GLN A 106 6.17 2.34 14.38
N ILE A 107 5.48 1.83 15.42
CA ILE A 107 4.99 2.66 16.53
C ILE A 107 6.17 3.26 17.30
N TRP A 108 7.23 2.50 17.50
CA TRP A 108 8.42 2.98 18.23
C TRP A 108 9.18 4.05 17.47
N ASP A 109 9.30 3.91 16.15
CA ASP A 109 10.05 4.85 15.30
C ASP A 109 9.29 6.16 15.05
N ASP A 110 7.96 6.14 15.17
CA ASP A 110 7.11 7.31 14.89
C ASP A 110 7.06 8.29 16.06
N LYS A 111 7.88 9.35 15.97
CA LYS A 111 7.95 10.42 16.96
C LYS A 111 6.73 11.37 16.97
N THR A 112 5.83 11.24 16.02
CA THR A 112 4.63 12.09 15.88
C THR A 112 3.46 11.57 16.72
N ILE A 113 3.52 10.34 17.19
CA ILE A 113 2.47 9.70 17.98
C ILE A 113 2.41 10.33 19.38
N LYS A 114 1.21 10.73 19.80
CA LYS A 114 0.98 11.26 21.15
C LYS A 114 1.21 10.16 22.19
N LYS A 115 1.85 10.51 23.32
CA LYS A 115 2.12 9.57 24.42
C LYS A 115 0.86 8.89 24.95
N SER A 116 -0.29 9.60 24.96
CA SER A 116 -1.60 9.04 25.32
C SER A 116 -2.04 7.88 24.45
N ASP A 117 -1.64 7.86 23.18
CA ASP A 117 -2.11 6.91 22.20
C ASP A 117 -1.15 5.70 22.07
N LEU A 118 0.09 5.85 22.53
CA LEU A 118 1.13 4.81 22.45
C LEU A 118 0.70 3.51 23.12
N VAL A 119 0.15 3.56 24.34
CA VAL A 119 -0.29 2.36 25.08
C VAL A 119 -1.37 1.63 24.29
N THR A 120 -2.35 2.36 23.78
CA THR A 120 -3.44 1.80 22.98
C THR A 120 -2.92 1.16 21.70
N LEU A 121 -1.99 1.82 21.01
CA LEU A 121 -1.40 1.30 19.78
C LEU A 121 -0.55 0.05 20.03
N TYR A 122 0.23 0.01 21.10
CA TYR A 122 0.98 -1.18 21.48
C TYR A 122 0.06 -2.37 21.86
N LEU A 123 -1.05 -2.12 22.55
CA LEU A 123 -2.03 -3.16 22.86
C LEU A 123 -2.76 -3.67 21.61
N LEU A 124 -2.95 -2.81 20.60
CA LEU A 124 -3.59 -3.18 19.33
C LEU A 124 -2.61 -3.79 18.30
N ALA A 125 -1.31 -3.63 18.47
CA ALA A 125 -0.31 -4.14 17.53
C ALA A 125 -0.45 -5.65 17.24
N PRO A 126 -0.72 -6.54 18.23
CA PRO A 126 -0.97 -7.97 17.97
C PRO A 126 -2.19 -8.24 17.10
N ILE A 127 -3.15 -7.30 17.04
CA ILE A 127 -4.36 -7.42 16.21
C ILE A 127 -4.11 -6.80 14.81
N GLY A 128 -3.00 -6.09 14.64
CA GLY A 128 -2.64 -5.39 13.40
C GLY A 128 -2.61 -6.31 12.16
N TRP A 129 -2.31 -7.61 12.35
CA TRP A 129 -2.34 -8.58 11.27
C TRP A 129 -3.72 -8.69 10.59
N LEU A 130 -4.83 -8.46 11.31
CA LEU A 130 -6.16 -8.41 10.69
C LEU A 130 -6.28 -7.25 9.70
N LEU A 131 -5.72 -6.09 10.04
CA LEU A 131 -5.68 -4.93 9.13
C LEU A 131 -4.85 -5.22 7.88
N PHE A 132 -3.80 -6.02 8.02
CA PHE A 132 -3.00 -6.47 6.87
C PHE A 132 -3.89 -7.21 5.87
N TYR A 133 -4.69 -8.19 6.30
CA TYR A 133 -5.60 -8.91 5.40
C TYR A 133 -6.66 -8.01 4.77
N VAL A 134 -7.25 -7.11 5.55
CA VAL A 134 -8.24 -6.15 5.04
C VAL A 134 -7.62 -5.27 3.95
N THR A 135 -6.42 -4.75 4.18
CA THR A 135 -5.71 -3.92 3.19
C THR A 135 -5.30 -4.71 1.96
N THR A 136 -4.81 -5.95 2.11
CA THR A 136 -4.48 -6.84 0.99
C THR A 136 -5.70 -7.12 0.11
N VAL A 137 -6.86 -7.43 0.70
CA VAL A 137 -8.10 -7.64 -0.07
C VAL A 137 -8.52 -6.36 -0.81
N ILE A 138 -8.42 -5.19 -0.17
CA ILE A 138 -8.74 -3.91 -0.80
C ILE A 138 -7.79 -3.62 -1.96
N GLU A 139 -6.49 -3.84 -1.78
CA GLU A 139 -5.48 -3.63 -2.82
C GLU A 139 -5.63 -4.60 -3.98
N TYR A 140 -5.90 -5.88 -3.70
CA TYR A 140 -6.17 -6.88 -4.73
C TYR A 140 -7.39 -6.50 -5.58
N ARG A 141 -8.50 -6.11 -4.94
CA ARG A 141 -9.70 -5.66 -5.66
C ARG A 141 -9.43 -4.40 -6.49
N ALA A 142 -8.61 -3.49 -5.97
CA ALA A 142 -8.20 -2.29 -6.70
C ALA A 142 -7.33 -2.65 -7.91
N LEU A 143 -6.39 -3.58 -7.75
CA LEU A 143 -5.54 -4.09 -8.82
C LEU A 143 -6.38 -4.71 -9.95
N VAL A 144 -7.25 -5.67 -9.62
CA VAL A 144 -8.11 -6.35 -10.60
C VAL A 144 -8.99 -5.34 -11.35
N LYS A 145 -9.62 -4.40 -10.61
CA LYS A 145 -10.46 -3.36 -11.24
C LYS A 145 -9.65 -2.41 -12.14
N ALA A 146 -8.43 -2.06 -11.75
CA ALA A 146 -7.56 -1.19 -12.53
C ALA A 146 -7.16 -1.88 -13.85
N VAL A 147 -6.66 -3.11 -13.79
CA VAL A 147 -6.26 -3.90 -14.97
C VAL A 147 -7.44 -4.15 -15.89
N TRP A 148 -8.57 -4.60 -15.33
CA TRP A 148 -9.79 -4.84 -16.10
C TRP A 148 -10.35 -3.60 -16.77
N GLY A 149 -10.34 -2.46 -16.06
CA GLY A 149 -10.79 -1.17 -16.60
C GLY A 149 -9.93 -0.71 -17.77
N LEU A 150 -8.61 -0.84 -17.64
CA LEU A 150 -7.66 -0.50 -18.71
C LEU A 150 -7.80 -1.42 -19.92
N ALA A 151 -7.94 -2.73 -19.71
CA ALA A 151 -8.12 -3.70 -20.79
C ALA A 151 -9.42 -3.46 -21.60
N ARG A 152 -10.45 -2.87 -20.97
CA ARG A 152 -11.72 -2.52 -21.63
C ARG A 152 -11.77 -1.10 -22.22
N GLY A 153 -10.67 -0.36 -22.15
CA GLY A 153 -10.64 1.03 -22.62
C GLY A 153 -11.59 1.98 -21.88
N LYS A 154 -12.10 1.58 -20.70
CA LYS A 154 -13.00 2.42 -19.92
C LYS A 154 -12.21 3.51 -19.20
N GLU A 155 -12.47 4.76 -19.57
CA GLU A 155 -12.09 5.89 -18.72
C GLU A 155 -12.95 5.86 -17.46
N LEU A 156 -12.37 5.34 -16.37
CA LEU A 156 -13.01 5.46 -15.06
C LEU A 156 -12.86 6.90 -14.60
N ALA A 157 -13.97 7.57 -14.36
CA ALA A 157 -13.97 8.93 -13.81
C ALA A 157 -13.08 9.02 -12.58
N TRP A 158 -12.35 10.14 -12.44
CA TRP A 158 -11.49 10.41 -11.30
C TRP A 158 -12.34 10.45 -10.02
N GLN A 159 -12.28 9.39 -9.22
CA GLN A 159 -13.04 9.30 -7.97
C GLN A 159 -12.36 10.14 -6.89
N LYS A 160 -12.97 11.27 -6.57
CA LYS A 160 -12.61 12.06 -5.39
C LYS A 160 -13.29 11.44 -4.17
N TRP A 161 -12.54 11.17 -3.11
CA TRP A 161 -13.13 10.85 -1.81
C TRP A 161 -13.45 12.15 -1.05
N GLN A 162 -14.48 12.13 -0.24
CA GLN A 162 -14.85 13.29 0.57
C GLN A 162 -13.81 13.48 1.67
N ARG A 163 -13.20 14.65 1.71
CA ARG A 163 -12.33 15.07 2.81
C ARG A 163 -13.18 15.73 3.87
N VAL A 164 -12.93 15.40 5.15
CA VAL A 164 -13.64 16.01 6.28
C VAL A 164 -13.11 17.43 6.51
N GLY A 165 -11.88 17.69 6.08
CA GLY A 165 -11.17 18.95 6.31
C GLY A 165 -10.52 18.97 7.70
N ILE A 166 -9.28 19.44 7.75
CA ILE A 166 -8.59 19.73 9.01
C ILE A 166 -8.68 21.24 9.19
N THR A 167 -9.41 21.71 10.20
CA THR A 167 -9.39 23.14 10.57
C THR A 167 -7.98 23.49 11.07
N VAL A 168 -7.50 24.65 10.63
CA VAL A 168 -6.14 25.14 10.95
C VAL A 168 -5.87 25.17 12.47
N ASP A 169 -6.92 25.27 13.28
CA ASP A 169 -6.84 25.28 14.76
C ASP A 169 -6.39 23.94 15.36
N LYS A 170 -6.53 22.81 14.62
CA LYS A 170 -6.05 21.49 15.06
C LYS A 170 -4.56 21.24 14.74
N ILE A 171 -3.95 22.09 13.93
CA ILE A 171 -2.53 21.96 13.52
C ILE A 171 -1.60 22.71 14.48
N LYS A 172 -2.13 23.62 15.31
CA LYS A 172 -1.35 24.50 16.18
C LYS A 172 -1.01 23.94 17.58
N SER A 173 -1.28 22.68 17.85
CA SER A 173 -0.81 22.06 19.11
C SER A 173 0.45 21.23 18.83
N PRO A 174 1.65 21.71 19.24
CA PRO A 174 2.85 20.87 19.28
C PRO A 174 2.70 19.74 20.30
#